data_a42bed53ca15db7e71c7ba4a8f46983c
#
_entry.id   a42bed53ca15db7e71c7ba4a8f46983c
#
_cell.length_a   1.000
_cell.length_b   1.000
_cell.length_c   1.000
_cell.angle_alpha   90.00
_cell.angle_beta   90.00
_cell.angle_gamma   90.00
#
_symmetry.space_group_name_H-M   'P 1'
#
loop_
_entity.id
_entity.type
_entity.pdbx_description
1 polymer ?
#
loop_
_entity_poly.entity_id
_entity_poly.type
_entity_poly.pdbx_seq_one_letter_code
_entity_poly.pdbx_strand_id
1 'polypeptide(L)'
;MTSKTPITPDVITIPRKVDVDILPNIIGLQKDALANALNEIGIPAKQIKMRTAQIWQWLYVKGAQTFDEMTNLSKDFRTLLLKSFSITRPEIITRQISNDGTRKYLLRVMGGHEVEAVFIPEKDRGTLCISSQIGCTLTCTFCHTGTQKLVRNLTPAEIVGQILIARDDLEEWDKSAGEKRNVSNIVLMGMGEPLYNTNNVRDAMLIAMDNEGIALSRRRITLSTSGVVPEIIRTGSEIGCMLATSFHATTDEVRDVLVPINRKHKIA
;
A
#
# COMPACT_ATOMS: atom_id res chain seq x y z
N MET A 1 -33.73 -0.67 28.76
CA MET A 1 -32.32 -0.22 28.80
C MET A 1 -31.46 -1.46 28.64
N THR A 2 -31.03 -1.78 27.42
CA THR A 2 -30.17 -2.94 27.13
C THR A 2 -28.71 -2.45 27.19
N SER A 3 -27.97 -2.94 28.19
CA SER A 3 -26.55 -2.66 28.33
C SER A 3 -25.79 -3.31 27.15
N LYS A 4 -25.24 -2.52 26.25
CA LYS A 4 -24.30 -2.98 25.24
C LYS A 4 -22.95 -3.22 25.92
N THR A 5 -22.54 -4.48 25.96
CA THR A 5 -21.19 -4.87 26.38
C THR A 5 -20.17 -4.20 25.43
N PRO A 6 -19.13 -3.53 25.92
CA PRO A 6 -18.09 -2.98 25.04
C PRO A 6 -17.34 -4.14 24.36
N ILE A 7 -17.19 -4.03 23.04
CA ILE A 7 -16.37 -4.97 22.25
C ILE A 7 -14.91 -4.68 22.62
N THR A 8 -14.31 -5.58 23.38
CA THR A 8 -12.85 -5.57 23.62
C THR A 8 -12.16 -5.93 22.32
N PRO A 9 -11.19 -5.14 21.84
CA PRO A 9 -10.43 -5.51 20.65
C PRO A 9 -9.62 -6.79 20.92
N ASP A 10 -9.69 -7.75 20.00
CA ASP A 10 -8.79 -8.91 20.02
C ASP A 10 -7.36 -8.41 19.80
N VAL A 11 -6.61 -8.26 20.89
CA VAL A 11 -5.19 -7.88 20.86
C VAL A 11 -4.37 -9.16 20.72
N ILE A 12 -4.01 -9.50 19.49
CA ILE A 12 -3.03 -10.57 19.24
C ILE A 12 -1.65 -9.92 19.35
N THR A 13 -0.91 -10.21 20.42
CA THR A 13 0.47 -9.76 20.59
C THR A 13 1.42 -10.83 20.04
N ILE A 14 1.99 -10.59 18.86
CA ILE A 14 2.98 -11.49 18.25
C ILE A 14 4.39 -11.00 18.59
N PRO A 15 5.30 -11.88 19.05
CA PRO A 15 6.67 -11.49 19.39
C PRO A 15 7.43 -10.94 18.18
N ARG A 16 8.29 -9.94 18.40
CA ARG A 16 9.17 -9.36 17.37
C ARG A 16 10.08 -10.46 16.78
N LYS A 17 9.85 -10.84 15.51
CA LYS A 17 10.83 -11.64 14.76
C LYS A 17 11.92 -10.69 14.23
N VAL A 18 13.16 -10.99 14.57
CA VAL A 18 14.35 -10.32 14.03
C VAL A 18 14.65 -10.93 12.65
N ASP A 19 14.95 -10.10 11.68
CA ASP A 19 15.18 -10.47 10.28
C ASP A 19 16.32 -11.48 10.14
N VAL A 20 15.99 -12.59 9.50
CA VAL A 20 16.96 -13.55 8.96
C VAL A 20 16.91 -13.40 7.44
N ASP A 21 18.04 -13.37 6.75
CA ASP A 21 18.24 -13.22 5.30
C ASP A 21 16.98 -12.97 4.46
N ILE A 22 16.67 -11.69 4.22
CA ILE A 22 15.43 -11.32 3.55
C ILE A 22 15.63 -11.47 2.05
N LEU A 23 15.00 -12.49 1.46
CA LEU A 23 14.92 -12.63 0.02
C LEU A 23 14.20 -11.40 -0.60
N PRO A 24 14.61 -10.95 -1.80
CA PRO A 24 13.94 -9.89 -2.51
C PRO A 24 12.43 -10.15 -2.62
N ASN A 25 11.61 -9.18 -2.23
CA ASN A 25 10.17 -9.31 -2.33
C ASN A 25 9.70 -8.88 -3.72
N ILE A 26 9.07 -9.79 -4.46
CA ILE A 26 8.56 -9.50 -5.80
C ILE A 26 7.21 -8.78 -5.81
N ILE A 27 6.51 -8.71 -4.67
CA ILE A 27 5.41 -7.76 -4.50
C ILE A 27 6.00 -6.35 -4.56
N GLY A 28 5.46 -5.49 -5.38
CA GLY A 28 6.00 -4.13 -5.56
C GLY A 28 6.99 -3.99 -6.71
N LEU A 29 7.36 -5.07 -7.40
CA LEU A 29 8.05 -4.98 -8.69
C LEU A 29 7.04 -4.77 -9.81
N GLN A 30 7.26 -3.75 -10.65
CA GLN A 30 6.53 -3.61 -11.92
C GLN A 30 6.88 -4.76 -12.86
N LYS A 31 6.07 -5.00 -13.89
CA LYS A 31 6.24 -6.14 -14.81
C LYS A 31 7.64 -6.23 -15.41
N ASP A 32 8.21 -5.09 -15.83
CA ASP A 32 9.56 -5.08 -16.40
C ASP A 32 10.63 -5.43 -15.36
N ALA A 33 10.51 -4.91 -14.15
CA ALA A 33 11.42 -5.26 -13.05
C ALA A 33 11.28 -6.74 -12.63
N LEU A 34 10.05 -7.27 -12.60
CA LEU A 34 9.79 -8.69 -12.36
C LEU A 34 10.38 -9.55 -13.48
N ALA A 35 10.23 -9.14 -14.75
CA ALA A 35 10.83 -9.85 -15.90
C ALA A 35 12.36 -9.89 -15.79
N ASN A 36 12.98 -8.77 -15.41
CA ASN A 36 14.43 -8.70 -15.20
C ASN A 36 14.88 -9.62 -14.05
N ALA A 37 14.17 -9.61 -12.93
CA ALA A 37 14.45 -10.48 -11.79
C ALA A 37 14.33 -11.97 -12.15
N LEU A 38 13.35 -12.35 -12.99
CA LEU A 38 13.23 -13.71 -13.50
C LEU A 38 14.38 -14.09 -14.44
N ASN A 39 14.86 -13.17 -15.27
CA ASN A 39 16.01 -13.38 -16.11
C ASN A 39 17.29 -13.61 -15.29
N GLU A 40 17.49 -12.86 -14.22
CA GLU A 40 18.64 -12.97 -13.32
C GLU A 40 18.74 -14.34 -12.62
N ILE A 41 17.60 -14.98 -12.33
CA ILE A 41 17.56 -16.33 -11.77
C ILE A 41 17.62 -17.44 -12.83
N GLY A 42 17.89 -17.09 -14.10
CA GLY A 42 18.16 -18.04 -15.18
C GLY A 42 16.92 -18.56 -15.93
N ILE A 43 15.80 -17.86 -15.87
CA ILE A 43 14.62 -18.23 -16.67
C ILE A 43 14.89 -17.92 -18.15
N PRO A 44 14.69 -18.90 -19.08
CA PRO A 44 14.94 -18.69 -20.50
C PRO A 44 14.16 -17.51 -21.08
N ALA A 45 14.81 -16.65 -21.87
CA ALA A 45 14.23 -15.41 -22.41
C ALA A 45 12.87 -15.62 -23.10
N LYS A 46 12.70 -16.74 -23.83
CA LYS A 46 11.44 -17.13 -24.49
C LYS A 46 10.27 -17.38 -23.51
N GLN A 47 10.55 -17.62 -22.24
CA GLN A 47 9.53 -17.90 -21.22
C GLN A 47 9.24 -16.68 -20.32
N ILE A 48 10.12 -15.68 -20.27
CA ILE A 48 10.04 -14.55 -19.35
C ILE A 48 8.66 -13.88 -19.41
N LYS A 49 8.20 -13.47 -20.58
CA LYS A 49 6.89 -12.80 -20.75
C LYS A 49 5.74 -13.63 -20.17
N MET A 50 5.71 -14.92 -20.47
CA MET A 50 4.66 -15.83 -20.00
C MET A 50 4.75 -16.00 -18.46
N ARG A 51 5.94 -16.20 -17.93
CA ARG A 51 6.15 -16.41 -16.49
C ARG A 51 5.82 -15.17 -15.69
N THR A 52 6.22 -13.99 -16.18
CA THR A 52 5.83 -12.70 -15.59
C THR A 52 4.31 -12.57 -15.51
N ALA A 53 3.60 -12.82 -16.61
CA ALA A 53 2.13 -12.75 -16.64
C ALA A 53 1.47 -13.75 -15.68
N GLN A 54 1.97 -14.99 -15.59
CA GLN A 54 1.46 -16.01 -14.68
C GLN A 54 1.62 -15.58 -13.20
N ILE A 55 2.83 -15.14 -12.81
CA ILE A 55 3.09 -14.68 -11.45
C ILE A 55 2.23 -13.44 -11.13
N TRP A 56 2.14 -12.49 -12.07
CA TRP A 56 1.32 -11.29 -11.93
C TRP A 56 -0.14 -11.60 -11.61
N GLN A 57 -0.74 -12.52 -12.37
CA GLN A 57 -2.12 -12.96 -12.11
C GLN A 57 -2.27 -13.62 -10.74
N TRP A 58 -1.32 -14.46 -10.35
CA TRP A 58 -1.38 -15.08 -9.02
C TRP A 58 -1.30 -14.08 -7.89
N LEU A 59 -0.41 -13.10 -7.99
CA LEU A 59 -0.22 -12.11 -6.93
C LEU A 59 -1.40 -11.12 -6.84
N TYR A 60 -1.86 -10.59 -7.97
CA TYR A 60 -2.73 -9.41 -7.98
C TYR A 60 -4.17 -9.67 -8.38
N VAL A 61 -4.47 -10.83 -8.99
CA VAL A 61 -5.83 -11.24 -9.34
C VAL A 61 -6.34 -12.33 -8.40
N LYS A 62 -5.52 -13.36 -8.16
CA LYS A 62 -5.90 -14.51 -7.33
C LYS A 62 -5.50 -14.40 -5.86
N GLY A 63 -4.63 -13.46 -5.51
CA GLY A 63 -4.23 -13.19 -4.14
C GLY A 63 -3.34 -14.24 -3.49
N ALA A 64 -2.56 -15.01 -4.27
CA ALA A 64 -1.68 -16.03 -3.72
C ALA A 64 -0.77 -15.48 -2.62
N GLN A 65 -0.69 -16.19 -1.51
CA GLN A 65 0.13 -15.87 -0.34
C GLN A 65 1.40 -16.74 -0.28
N THR A 66 1.41 -17.83 -1.06
CA THR A 66 2.56 -18.73 -1.20
C THR A 66 2.80 -19.08 -2.66
N PHE A 67 4.05 -19.43 -3.01
CA PHE A 67 4.34 -19.92 -4.36
C PHE A 67 3.69 -21.28 -4.64
N ASP A 68 3.37 -22.07 -3.61
CA ASP A 68 2.74 -23.37 -3.78
C ASP A 68 1.29 -23.29 -4.26
N GLU A 69 0.60 -22.20 -3.99
CA GLU A 69 -0.73 -21.93 -4.54
C GLU A 69 -0.72 -21.72 -6.06
N MET A 70 0.43 -21.37 -6.65
CA MET A 70 0.58 -21.06 -8.08
C MET A 70 0.58 -22.34 -8.94
N THR A 71 -0.53 -23.06 -8.95
CA THR A 71 -0.64 -24.45 -9.46
C THR A 71 -0.40 -24.61 -10.95
N ASN A 72 -0.53 -23.56 -11.76
CA ASN A 72 -0.20 -23.57 -13.19
C ASN A 72 1.31 -23.37 -13.46
N LEU A 73 2.12 -23.21 -12.41
CA LEU A 73 3.58 -23.24 -12.49
C LEU A 73 4.10 -24.63 -12.13
N SER A 74 5.14 -25.11 -12.84
CA SER A 74 5.76 -26.39 -12.51
C SER A 74 6.35 -26.37 -11.09
N LYS A 75 6.42 -27.55 -10.44
CA LYS A 75 6.99 -27.69 -9.09
C LYS A 75 8.42 -27.16 -9.01
N ASP A 76 9.26 -27.47 -10.00
CA ASP A 76 10.66 -27.00 -10.03
C ASP A 76 10.74 -25.48 -10.11
N PHE A 77 9.85 -24.86 -10.90
CA PHE A 77 9.83 -23.39 -11.00
C PHE A 77 9.34 -22.75 -9.70
N ARG A 78 8.31 -23.31 -9.03
CA ARG A 78 7.87 -22.82 -7.70
C ARG A 78 8.98 -22.96 -6.66
N THR A 79 9.71 -24.06 -6.67
CA THR A 79 10.88 -24.29 -5.81
C THR A 79 11.99 -23.27 -6.07
N LEU A 80 12.25 -22.93 -7.34
CA LEU A 80 13.21 -21.90 -7.71
C LEU A 80 12.78 -20.52 -7.21
N LEU A 81 11.50 -20.16 -7.42
CA LEU A 81 10.95 -18.91 -6.91
C LEU A 81 11.07 -18.79 -5.38
N LEU A 82 10.74 -19.84 -4.65
CA LEU A 82 10.83 -19.89 -3.18
C LEU A 82 12.26 -19.68 -2.67
N LYS A 83 13.27 -20.18 -3.42
CA LYS A 83 14.68 -19.99 -3.07
C LYS A 83 15.21 -18.59 -3.40
N SER A 84 14.60 -17.91 -4.37
CA SER A 84 15.10 -16.66 -4.93
C SER A 84 14.36 -15.44 -4.42
N PHE A 85 13.08 -15.59 -4.07
CA PHE A 85 12.19 -14.47 -3.80
C PHE A 85 11.26 -14.72 -2.61
N SER A 86 10.71 -13.64 -2.08
CA SER A 86 9.56 -13.66 -1.17
C SER A 86 8.35 -12.99 -1.79
N ILE A 87 7.17 -13.30 -1.25
CA ILE A 87 5.90 -12.62 -1.52
C ILE A 87 5.23 -12.22 -0.21
N THR A 88 6.07 -11.85 0.76
CA THR A 88 5.62 -11.49 2.11
C THR A 88 4.81 -10.19 2.08
N ARG A 89 3.67 -10.21 2.75
CA ARG A 89 2.79 -9.05 2.98
C ARG A 89 3.00 -8.51 4.38
N PRO A 90 2.63 -7.23 4.66
CA PRO A 90 2.56 -6.74 6.03
C PRO A 90 1.68 -7.64 6.90
N GLU A 91 2.02 -7.79 8.17
CA GLU A 91 1.29 -8.61 9.12
C GLU A 91 0.25 -7.77 9.87
N ILE A 92 -0.98 -8.24 10.01
CA ILE A 92 -1.98 -7.57 10.84
C ILE A 92 -1.67 -7.85 12.32
N ILE A 93 -1.22 -6.81 13.04
CA ILE A 93 -0.97 -6.89 14.49
C ILE A 93 -2.26 -6.65 15.28
N THR A 94 -3.04 -5.68 14.83
CA THR A 94 -4.34 -5.37 15.42
C THR A 94 -5.32 -4.96 14.33
N ARG A 95 -6.54 -5.45 14.44
CA ARG A 95 -7.67 -5.05 13.62
C ARG A 95 -8.81 -4.59 14.52
N GLN A 96 -9.22 -3.34 14.37
CA GLN A 96 -10.38 -2.77 15.04
C GLN A 96 -11.51 -2.61 14.02
N ILE A 97 -12.72 -3.03 14.37
CA ILE A 97 -13.89 -2.92 13.52
C ILE A 97 -14.94 -2.06 14.22
N SER A 98 -15.35 -0.97 13.58
CA SER A 98 -16.41 -0.09 14.07
C SER A 98 -17.80 -0.61 13.69
N ASN A 99 -18.85 -0.06 14.31
CA ASN A 99 -20.25 -0.45 14.04
C ASN A 99 -20.70 -0.20 12.59
N ASP A 100 -20.07 0.72 11.89
CA ASP A 100 -20.32 1.04 10.48
C ASP A 100 -19.53 0.13 9.52
N GLY A 101 -18.75 -0.81 10.06
CA GLY A 101 -17.90 -1.72 9.28
C GLY A 101 -16.53 -1.15 8.91
N THR A 102 -16.19 0.07 9.35
CA THR A 102 -14.83 0.61 9.19
C THR A 102 -13.82 -0.29 9.90
N ARG A 103 -12.72 -0.64 9.21
CA ARG A 103 -11.66 -1.48 9.75
C ARG A 103 -10.37 -0.69 9.82
N LYS A 104 -9.84 -0.51 11.03
CA LYS A 104 -8.51 0.06 11.26
C LYS A 104 -7.52 -1.05 11.51
N TYR A 105 -6.45 -1.07 10.73
CA TYR A 105 -5.36 -2.03 10.82
C TYR A 105 -4.12 -1.38 11.40
N LEU A 106 -3.46 -2.04 12.32
CA LEU A 106 -2.06 -1.82 12.65
C LEU A 106 -1.26 -2.93 11.95
N LEU A 107 -0.41 -2.55 11.02
CA LEU A 107 0.32 -3.45 10.13
C LEU A 107 1.80 -3.42 10.46
N ARG A 108 2.40 -4.59 10.72
CA ARG A 108 3.84 -4.73 10.83
C ARG A 108 4.47 -4.86 9.46
N VAL A 109 5.43 -3.99 9.20
CA VAL A 109 6.24 -3.95 7.97
C VAL A 109 7.66 -4.42 8.25
N MET A 110 8.48 -4.53 7.21
CA MET A 110 9.85 -5.00 7.31
C MET A 110 10.67 -4.17 8.33
N GLY A 111 11.51 -4.84 9.10
CA GLY A 111 12.28 -4.25 10.21
C GLY A 111 11.49 -4.13 11.52
N GLY A 112 10.29 -4.74 11.61
CA GLY A 112 9.48 -4.78 12.83
C GLY A 112 8.79 -3.46 13.17
N HIS A 113 8.75 -2.51 12.24
CA HIS A 113 8.03 -1.25 12.39
C HIS A 113 6.55 -1.44 12.06
N GLU A 114 5.74 -0.49 12.51
CA GLU A 114 4.30 -0.56 12.36
C GLU A 114 3.74 0.68 11.66
N VAL A 115 2.74 0.47 10.80
CA VAL A 115 2.00 1.53 10.12
C VAL A 115 0.51 1.26 10.19
N GLU A 116 -0.28 2.30 10.04
CA GLU A 116 -1.74 2.19 10.05
C GLU A 116 -2.29 2.18 8.63
N ALA A 117 -3.37 1.40 8.42
CA ALA A 117 -4.24 1.50 7.26
C ALA A 117 -5.69 1.47 7.73
N VAL A 118 -6.60 2.11 6.98
CA VAL A 118 -8.02 2.16 7.35
C VAL A 118 -8.88 1.86 6.15
N PHE A 119 -9.73 0.84 6.24
CA PHE A 119 -10.78 0.57 5.28
C PHE A 119 -12.09 1.18 5.74
N ILE A 120 -12.71 2.00 4.90
CA ILE A 120 -13.98 2.69 5.16
C ILE A 120 -15.00 2.20 4.14
N PRO A 121 -15.97 1.37 4.54
CA PRO A 121 -17.04 0.93 3.68
C PRO A 121 -18.07 2.03 3.49
N GLU A 122 -18.56 2.19 2.27
CA GLU A 122 -19.69 3.05 1.92
C GLU A 122 -20.70 2.25 1.09
N LYS A 123 -21.92 2.80 0.91
CA LYS A 123 -22.99 2.10 0.21
C LYS A 123 -22.56 1.54 -1.16
N ASP A 124 -21.83 2.34 -1.94
CA ASP A 124 -21.50 2.00 -3.33
C ASP A 124 -19.99 1.89 -3.60
N ARG A 125 -19.15 2.12 -2.59
CA ARG A 125 -17.70 2.05 -2.67
C ARG A 125 -17.08 1.65 -1.34
N GLY A 126 -15.81 1.22 -1.36
CA GLY A 126 -15.01 1.07 -0.16
C GLY A 126 -13.67 1.76 -0.40
N THR A 127 -13.29 2.63 0.52
CA THR A 127 -12.07 3.42 0.44
C THR A 127 -11.03 2.87 1.40
N LEU A 128 -9.86 2.54 0.87
CA LEU A 128 -8.71 2.15 1.69
C LEU A 128 -7.73 3.33 1.81
N CYS A 129 -7.55 3.81 3.04
CA CYS A 129 -6.54 4.78 3.39
C CYS A 129 -5.24 4.04 3.71
N ILE A 130 -4.15 4.36 3.00
CA ILE A 130 -2.85 3.70 3.14
C ILE A 130 -1.74 4.68 3.53
N SER A 131 -0.71 4.14 4.18
CA SER A 131 0.48 4.85 4.62
C SER A 131 1.59 4.80 3.56
N SER A 132 2.45 5.82 3.55
CA SER A 132 3.59 5.94 2.62
C SER A 132 4.96 6.00 3.32
N GLN A 133 4.98 6.28 4.63
CA GLN A 133 6.20 6.36 5.44
C GLN A 133 5.97 5.73 6.82
N ILE A 134 7.04 5.36 7.51
CA ILE A 134 7.05 5.04 8.93
C ILE A 134 7.40 6.33 9.68
N GLY A 135 6.42 6.88 10.41
CA GLY A 135 6.47 8.27 10.88
C GLY A 135 6.19 9.25 9.73
N CYS A 136 6.65 10.49 9.84
CA CYS A 136 6.46 11.51 8.82
C CYS A 136 7.68 12.41 8.66
N THR A 137 7.98 12.80 7.42
CA THR A 137 9.00 13.81 7.10
C THR A 137 8.60 15.21 7.60
N LEU A 138 7.27 15.46 7.66
CA LEU A 138 6.71 16.75 8.06
C LEU A 138 6.25 16.73 9.52
N THR A 139 6.29 17.92 10.14
CA THR A 139 5.91 18.15 11.55
C THR A 139 4.64 18.98 11.65
N CYS A 140 3.61 18.65 10.89
CA CYS A 140 2.33 19.36 10.90
C CYS A 140 1.71 19.30 12.30
N THR A 141 1.38 20.48 12.89
CA THR A 141 1.01 20.59 14.31
C THR A 141 -0.35 19.97 14.65
N PHE A 142 -1.23 19.82 13.68
CA PHE A 142 -2.55 19.19 13.82
C PHE A 142 -2.52 17.67 13.64
N CYS A 143 -1.41 17.09 13.17
CA CYS A 143 -1.32 15.68 12.79
C CYS A 143 -0.56 14.87 13.82
N HIS A 144 -1.18 13.78 14.32
CA HIS A 144 -0.51 12.90 15.28
C HIS A 144 0.76 12.26 14.67
N THR A 145 0.71 11.84 13.41
CA THR A 145 1.90 11.31 12.72
C THR A 145 3.01 12.36 12.58
N GLY A 146 2.66 13.66 12.55
CA GLY A 146 3.64 14.76 12.56
C GLY A 146 4.47 14.86 13.84
N THR A 147 4.04 14.21 14.93
CA THR A 147 4.83 14.10 16.17
C THR A 147 5.81 12.93 16.15
N GLN A 148 5.65 12.02 15.20
CA GLN A 148 6.49 10.84 15.03
C GLN A 148 7.65 11.17 14.08
N LYS A 149 8.87 10.97 14.52
CA LYS A 149 10.03 11.15 13.64
C LYS A 149 9.98 10.16 12.48
N LEU A 150 10.37 10.62 11.30
CA LEU A 150 10.56 9.73 10.15
C LEU A 150 11.61 8.67 10.48
N VAL A 151 11.25 7.41 10.31
CA VAL A 151 12.18 6.28 10.36
C VAL A 151 12.70 5.99 8.96
N ARG A 152 11.79 5.73 8.01
CA ARG A 152 12.10 5.51 6.60
C ARG A 152 10.85 5.62 5.71
N ASN A 153 11.08 5.68 4.43
CA ASN A 153 10.06 5.50 3.41
C ASN A 153 9.60 4.03 3.37
N LEU A 154 8.32 3.79 3.09
CA LEU A 154 7.82 2.46 2.75
C LEU A 154 8.25 2.10 1.33
N THR A 155 8.58 0.83 1.13
CA THR A 155 8.88 0.26 -0.18
C THR A 155 7.59 0.09 -1.01
N PRO A 156 7.67 -0.08 -2.34
CA PRO A 156 6.50 -0.40 -3.15
C PRO A 156 5.78 -1.67 -2.67
N ALA A 157 6.54 -2.70 -2.23
CA ALA A 157 5.98 -3.93 -1.67
C ALA A 157 5.14 -3.67 -0.41
N GLU A 158 5.60 -2.80 0.49
CA GLU A 158 4.87 -2.46 1.71
C GLU A 158 3.65 -1.59 1.43
N ILE A 159 3.72 -0.70 0.43
CA ILE A 159 2.57 0.13 0.02
C ILE A 159 1.49 -0.74 -0.66
N VAL A 160 1.86 -1.55 -1.65
CA VAL A 160 0.95 -2.49 -2.32
C VAL A 160 0.45 -3.55 -1.33
N GLY A 161 1.32 -4.00 -0.43
CA GLY A 161 0.99 -4.97 0.62
C GLY A 161 -0.19 -4.55 1.49
N GLN A 162 -0.36 -3.26 1.79
CA GLN A 162 -1.54 -2.76 2.52
C GLN A 162 -2.84 -3.01 1.73
N ILE A 163 -2.79 -2.88 0.40
CA ILE A 163 -3.94 -3.15 -0.47
C ILE A 163 -4.25 -4.65 -0.46
N LEU A 164 -3.21 -5.49 -0.60
CA LEU A 164 -3.38 -6.94 -0.63
C LEU A 164 -3.94 -7.46 0.71
N ILE A 165 -3.42 -6.98 1.84
CA ILE A 165 -3.89 -7.36 3.18
C ILE A 165 -5.35 -6.95 3.42
N ALA A 166 -5.76 -5.76 2.98
CA ALA A 166 -7.16 -5.36 3.09
C ALA A 166 -8.08 -6.25 2.24
N ARG A 167 -7.64 -6.65 1.05
CA ARG A 167 -8.37 -7.59 0.19
C ARG A 167 -8.43 -9.00 0.78
N ASP A 168 -7.36 -9.46 1.45
CA ASP A 168 -7.34 -10.73 2.18
C ASP A 168 -8.38 -10.72 3.31
N ASP A 169 -8.36 -9.69 4.14
CA ASP A 169 -9.25 -9.55 5.29
C ASP A 169 -10.72 -9.34 4.90
N LEU A 170 -10.97 -8.83 3.70
CA LEU A 170 -12.31 -8.63 3.13
C LEU A 170 -12.74 -9.79 2.23
N GLU A 171 -11.94 -10.87 2.11
CA GLU A 171 -12.21 -12.05 1.26
C GLU A 171 -12.58 -11.65 -0.18
N GLU A 172 -11.76 -10.77 -0.80
CA GLU A 172 -12.10 -10.12 -2.07
C GLU A 172 -11.53 -10.83 -3.32
N TRP A 173 -10.92 -12.01 -3.21
CA TRP A 173 -10.17 -12.59 -4.32
C TRP A 173 -11.02 -13.36 -5.35
N ASP A 174 -12.05 -14.07 -4.92
CA ASP A 174 -12.85 -14.98 -5.77
C ASP A 174 -14.12 -14.33 -6.33
N LYS A 175 -14.12 -13.02 -6.50
CA LYS A 175 -15.30 -12.32 -7.03
C LYS A 175 -15.42 -12.49 -8.54
N SER A 176 -16.59 -12.91 -8.98
CA SER A 176 -16.97 -13.00 -10.39
C SER A 176 -16.90 -11.64 -11.08
N ALA A 177 -16.67 -11.64 -12.39
CA ALA A 177 -16.74 -10.42 -13.19
C ALA A 177 -18.15 -9.77 -13.02
N GLY A 178 -18.16 -8.55 -12.46
CA GLY A 178 -19.42 -7.81 -12.17
C GLY A 178 -19.81 -7.75 -10.70
N GLU A 179 -19.21 -8.54 -9.83
CA GLU A 179 -19.42 -8.39 -8.38
C GLU A 179 -18.76 -7.12 -7.84
N LYS A 180 -19.41 -6.51 -6.85
CA LYS A 180 -18.93 -5.27 -6.24
C LYS A 180 -17.63 -5.51 -5.49
N ARG A 181 -16.61 -4.75 -5.85
CA ARG A 181 -15.33 -4.73 -5.10
C ARG A 181 -15.53 -4.04 -3.76
N ASN A 182 -14.98 -4.62 -2.69
CA ASN A 182 -14.91 -3.96 -1.39
C ASN A 182 -13.89 -2.81 -1.45
N VAL A 183 -12.63 -3.09 -1.85
CA VAL A 183 -11.60 -2.06 -2.04
C VAL A 183 -11.72 -1.48 -3.45
N SER A 184 -12.52 -0.43 -3.59
CA SER A 184 -12.76 0.22 -4.89
C SER A 184 -12.02 1.56 -5.05
N ASN A 185 -11.57 2.15 -3.96
CA ASN A 185 -10.85 3.43 -3.91
C ASN A 185 -9.63 3.33 -2.99
N ILE A 186 -8.56 4.07 -3.34
CA ILE A 186 -7.38 4.22 -2.50
C ILE A 186 -7.12 5.69 -2.25
N VAL A 187 -6.80 6.05 -1.01
CA VAL A 187 -6.33 7.37 -0.63
C VAL A 187 -5.01 7.25 0.13
N LEU A 188 -3.99 8.00 -0.31
CA LEU A 188 -2.71 8.09 0.38
C LEU A 188 -2.80 9.20 1.44
N MET A 189 -3.61 8.94 2.50
CA MET A 189 -3.91 9.86 3.60
C MET A 189 -3.59 9.24 4.96
N GLY A 190 -2.83 8.15 4.98
CA GLY A 190 -2.31 7.50 6.18
C GLY A 190 -1.05 8.19 6.70
N MET A 191 -0.11 7.41 7.23
CA MET A 191 1.14 7.93 7.79
C MET A 191 2.10 8.36 6.68
N GLY A 192 2.72 9.55 6.87
CA GLY A 192 3.76 10.09 6.01
C GLY A 192 3.29 11.11 4.97
N GLU A 193 4.26 11.77 4.32
CA GLU A 193 4.05 12.63 3.17
C GLU A 193 4.40 11.84 1.89
N PRO A 194 3.41 11.46 1.06
CA PRO A 194 3.66 10.61 -0.12
C PRO A 194 4.67 11.20 -1.10
N LEU A 195 4.70 12.52 -1.23
CA LEU A 195 5.61 13.19 -2.17
C LEU A 195 7.05 13.33 -1.67
N TYR A 196 7.37 12.90 -0.44
CA TYR A 196 8.74 12.60 -0.02
C TYR A 196 9.12 11.12 -0.21
N ASN A 197 8.17 10.32 -0.75
CA ASN A 197 8.39 8.94 -1.16
C ASN A 197 7.93 8.69 -2.60
N THR A 198 8.03 9.68 -3.48
CA THR A 198 7.41 9.71 -4.81
C THR A 198 7.70 8.48 -5.65
N ASN A 199 8.96 8.01 -5.71
CA ASN A 199 9.33 6.87 -6.55
C ASN A 199 8.61 5.58 -6.11
N ASN A 200 8.63 5.25 -4.82
CA ASN A 200 7.98 4.04 -4.31
C ASN A 200 6.45 4.14 -4.41
N VAL A 201 5.90 5.33 -4.15
CA VAL A 201 4.46 5.59 -4.31
C VAL A 201 4.05 5.44 -5.78
N ARG A 202 4.83 6.00 -6.71
CA ARG A 202 4.59 5.84 -8.15
C ARG A 202 4.53 4.36 -8.54
N ASP A 203 5.56 3.60 -8.16
CA ASP A 203 5.66 2.19 -8.54
C ASP A 203 4.50 1.38 -7.96
N ALA A 204 4.13 1.63 -6.70
CA ALA A 204 2.98 0.99 -6.06
C ALA A 204 1.65 1.36 -6.74
N MET A 205 1.46 2.63 -7.11
CA MET A 205 0.21 3.06 -7.76
C MET A 205 0.11 2.55 -9.20
N LEU A 206 1.22 2.48 -9.94
CA LEU A 206 1.23 1.86 -11.27
C LEU A 206 0.85 0.37 -11.20
N ILE A 207 1.31 -0.37 -10.19
CA ILE A 207 0.88 -1.75 -9.94
C ILE A 207 -0.62 -1.80 -9.62
N ALA A 208 -1.11 -0.92 -8.75
CA ALA A 208 -2.52 -0.88 -8.38
C ALA A 208 -3.44 -0.55 -9.58
N MET A 209 -2.94 0.21 -10.55
CA MET A 209 -3.68 0.60 -11.76
C MET A 209 -3.53 -0.38 -12.93
N ASP A 210 -2.62 -1.34 -12.86
CA ASP A 210 -2.39 -2.29 -13.96
C ASP A 210 -3.64 -3.14 -14.25
N ASN A 211 -4.13 -3.07 -15.49
CA ASN A 211 -5.39 -3.69 -15.91
C ASN A 211 -5.37 -5.23 -15.87
N GLU A 212 -4.19 -5.86 -15.89
CA GLU A 212 -4.03 -7.32 -15.78
C GLU A 212 -3.81 -7.79 -14.33
N GLY A 213 -3.89 -6.86 -13.37
CA GLY A 213 -3.70 -7.10 -11.94
C GLY A 213 -4.85 -6.56 -11.09
N ILE A 214 -4.55 -5.63 -10.18
CA ILE A 214 -5.54 -5.03 -9.26
C ILE A 214 -6.56 -4.19 -10.03
N ALA A 215 -6.17 -3.55 -11.12
CA ALA A 215 -7.02 -2.83 -12.07
C ALA A 215 -7.88 -1.72 -11.46
N LEU A 216 -7.31 -0.91 -10.57
CA LEU A 216 -7.98 0.29 -10.06
C LEU A 216 -7.85 1.44 -11.07
N SER A 217 -8.97 2.11 -11.35
CA SER A 217 -8.94 3.30 -12.21
C SER A 217 -8.18 4.44 -11.55
N ARG A 218 -7.46 5.24 -12.35
CA ARG A 218 -6.76 6.47 -11.89
C ARG A 218 -7.67 7.40 -11.08
N ARG A 219 -8.95 7.50 -11.46
CA ARG A 219 -9.98 8.33 -10.78
C ARG A 219 -10.39 7.77 -9.41
N ARG A 220 -9.98 6.57 -9.08
CA ARG A 220 -10.24 5.88 -7.81
C ARG A 220 -9.07 5.94 -6.86
N ILE A 221 -7.97 6.59 -7.26
CA ILE A 221 -6.79 6.78 -6.43
C ILE A 221 -6.62 8.28 -6.20
N THR A 222 -6.51 8.68 -4.91
CA THR A 222 -6.23 10.06 -4.51
C THR A 222 -4.92 10.11 -3.74
N LEU A 223 -3.96 10.84 -4.27
CA LEU A 223 -2.73 11.18 -3.57
C LEU A 223 -2.95 12.48 -2.81
N SER A 224 -2.73 12.46 -1.49
CA SER A 224 -2.77 13.66 -0.66
C SER A 224 -1.37 14.17 -0.40
N THR A 225 -1.20 15.49 -0.37
CA THR A 225 0.07 16.13 -0.04
C THR A 225 -0.13 17.40 0.76
N SER A 226 0.82 17.69 1.63
CA SER A 226 0.89 18.99 2.31
C SER A 226 1.48 20.11 1.45
N GLY A 227 1.88 19.81 0.21
CA GLY A 227 2.34 20.83 -0.75
C GLY A 227 3.83 20.75 -1.12
N VAL A 228 4.35 19.56 -1.42
CA VAL A 228 5.69 19.38 -2.01
C VAL A 228 5.61 19.73 -3.51
N VAL A 229 5.58 21.02 -3.82
CA VAL A 229 5.22 21.57 -5.14
C VAL A 229 5.98 20.94 -6.32
N PRO A 230 7.33 20.76 -6.29
CA PRO A 230 8.04 20.16 -7.42
C PRO A 230 7.55 18.74 -7.74
N GLU A 231 7.22 17.96 -6.72
CA GLU A 231 6.77 16.57 -6.87
C GLU A 231 5.28 16.47 -7.27
N ILE A 232 4.48 17.51 -7.05
CA ILE A 232 3.08 17.57 -7.55
C ILE A 232 3.07 17.51 -9.08
N ILE A 233 3.91 18.32 -9.75
CA ILE A 233 4.00 18.37 -11.21
C ILE A 233 4.45 17.00 -11.74
N ARG A 234 5.49 16.44 -11.14
CA ARG A 234 6.04 15.13 -11.50
C ARG A 234 4.99 14.01 -11.34
N THR A 235 4.27 14.00 -10.24
CA THR A 235 3.22 13.02 -9.96
C THR A 235 2.09 13.08 -10.98
N GLY A 236 1.70 14.29 -11.40
CA GLY A 236 0.70 14.48 -12.44
C GLY A 236 1.06 13.81 -13.77
N SER A 237 2.34 13.86 -14.17
CA SER A 237 2.83 13.23 -15.41
C SER A 237 3.10 11.73 -15.28
N GLU A 238 3.67 11.28 -14.15
CA GLU A 238 4.13 9.89 -13.98
C GLU A 238 3.04 8.95 -13.46
N ILE A 239 2.10 9.43 -12.63
CA ILE A 239 1.03 8.61 -12.04
C ILE A 239 -0.32 8.97 -12.64
N GLY A 240 -0.66 10.27 -12.67
CA GLY A 240 -1.90 10.78 -13.24
C GLY A 240 -3.15 10.40 -12.43
N CYS A 241 -3.03 10.16 -11.14
CA CYS A 241 -4.16 9.95 -10.22
C CYS A 241 -4.75 11.29 -9.75
N MET A 242 -5.82 11.23 -8.94
CA MET A 242 -6.39 12.43 -8.32
C MET A 242 -5.45 13.00 -7.25
N LEU A 243 -5.44 14.32 -7.11
CA LEU A 243 -4.66 15.02 -6.11
C LEU A 243 -5.58 15.68 -5.08
N ALA A 244 -5.22 15.58 -3.80
CA ALA A 244 -5.78 16.34 -2.71
C ALA A 244 -4.67 17.13 -2.02
N THR A 245 -4.89 18.42 -1.75
CA THR A 245 -3.93 19.25 -1.03
C THR A 245 -4.44 19.52 0.39
N SER A 246 -3.62 19.20 1.39
CA SER A 246 -3.84 19.54 2.79
C SER A 246 -3.62 21.04 2.99
N PHE A 247 -4.67 21.83 2.77
CA PHE A 247 -4.57 23.29 2.71
C PHE A 247 -4.55 23.92 4.11
N HIS A 248 -5.53 23.60 4.95
CA HIS A 248 -5.69 23.91 6.37
C HIS A 248 -5.67 25.38 6.80
N ALA A 249 -5.25 26.31 5.96
CA ALA A 249 -5.25 27.75 6.25
C ALA A 249 -5.26 28.56 4.95
N THR A 250 -5.87 29.74 4.99
CA THR A 250 -6.02 30.64 3.84
C THR A 250 -4.96 31.74 3.79
N THR A 251 -4.15 31.87 4.85
CA THR A 251 -3.03 32.81 4.89
C THR A 251 -1.73 32.10 5.22
N ASP A 252 -0.61 32.63 4.72
CA ASP A 252 0.71 32.06 4.95
C ASP A 252 1.11 32.07 6.42
N GLU A 253 0.77 33.11 7.19
CA GLU A 253 1.11 33.23 8.60
C GLU A 253 0.53 32.08 9.41
N VAL A 254 -0.74 31.74 9.18
CA VAL A 254 -1.41 30.64 9.87
C VAL A 254 -0.89 29.31 9.36
N ARG A 255 -0.72 29.20 8.04
CA ARG A 255 -0.26 27.96 7.41
C ARG A 255 1.19 27.61 7.77
N ASP A 256 2.06 28.59 7.96
CA ASP A 256 3.45 28.39 8.42
C ASP A 256 3.54 27.72 9.81
N VAL A 257 2.51 27.90 10.64
CA VAL A 257 2.40 27.26 11.96
C VAL A 257 1.80 25.88 11.86
N LEU A 258 0.73 25.72 11.08
CA LEU A 258 -0.01 24.45 10.97
C LEU A 258 0.70 23.43 10.08
N VAL A 259 1.27 23.88 8.96
CA VAL A 259 1.87 23.08 7.90
C VAL A 259 3.25 23.63 7.55
N PRO A 260 4.31 23.28 8.31
CA PRO A 260 5.61 23.96 8.22
C PRO A 260 6.30 23.97 6.85
N ILE A 261 5.93 23.05 5.94
CA ILE A 261 6.42 23.06 4.54
C ILE A 261 6.01 24.34 3.80
N ASN A 262 4.97 25.03 4.27
CA ASN A 262 4.52 26.30 3.69
C ASN A 262 5.63 27.36 3.69
N ARG A 263 6.56 27.30 4.66
CA ARG A 263 7.73 28.20 4.70
C ARG A 263 8.61 28.06 3.45
N LYS A 264 8.59 26.88 2.83
CA LYS A 264 9.34 26.58 1.59
C LYS A 264 8.50 26.81 0.33
N HIS A 265 7.21 26.52 0.42
CA HIS A 265 6.26 26.61 -0.69
C HIS A 265 5.04 27.38 -0.20
N LYS A 266 5.01 28.69 -0.45
CA LYS A 266 3.94 29.59 -0.07
C LYS A 266 2.65 29.34 -0.82
N ILE A 267 1.54 29.87 -0.32
CA ILE A 267 0.21 29.78 -0.95
C ILE A 267 0.18 30.52 -2.29
N ALA A 268 0.85 31.67 -2.40
CA ALA A 268 0.89 32.53 -3.58
C ALA A 268 2.03 32.16 -4.53
#